data_34fdb4b7e69cb84b42de76860679764f
#
_entry.id   34fdb4b7e69cb84b42de76860679764f
#
_cell.length_a   1.000
_cell.length_b   1.000
_cell.length_c   1.000
_cell.angle_alpha   90.00
_cell.angle_beta   90.00
_cell.angle_gamma   90.00
#
_symmetry.space_group_name_H-M   'P 1'
#
loop_
_entity.id
_entity.type
_entity.pdbx_description
1 polymer ?
#
loop_
_entity_poly.entity_id
_entity_poly.type
_entity_poly.pdbx_seq_one_letter_code
_entity_poly.pdbx_strand_id
1 'polypeptide(L)'
;MFEIGFDNDKYLSLQSQHIKERIGKFGGKLYLEFGGKLFDDYHASRVLPGFQPDSKLKMLLQLKDQAEIVVVINSGDIEQNKVRGDIGITYDMDVLRLIDAFRAYGLYVGSVVLSMYKEQPAAQAFERKLEALGITVYRHYEIEGYPSNLSKVISDKGYGKNDYIETSRELIVITAPGPGSGKMATCLSQLYHDHKRGIRAGYAKFETFPIWNLPLNHPVNAAYEAATADLNDINMIDPYHLEAYGNATVNYNRDIEVFPVLNAMFNMILGESPYKSPTDMGVNMAGFCIVNDDVCCKASRQEIIRRYYATLCRRKKGEASEEEVMKIELLMKKAGLSVNERRVVEPALKKAEETENTAAAIELPNGKILTGKTSALLGASAALLLNSLKELAGIADDILLISPVVIEPIQKLKVEHLGNENPRLHTDEVLLALSICAATNPTAKLALDQLKKLKGSEVHSSVILSSVDMKTFKKLGINVTCEPVYQTKNLYHG
;
A
#
# COMPACT_ATOMS: atom_id res chain seq x y z
N MET A 1 20.43 15.84 -1.94
CA MET A 1 19.34 16.06 -0.95
C MET A 1 18.06 15.81 -1.72
N PHE A 2 17.19 14.92 -1.27
CA PHE A 2 15.92 14.70 -1.96
C PHE A 2 15.07 15.96 -1.85
N GLU A 3 14.53 16.41 -2.98
CA GLU A 3 13.60 17.54 -2.98
C GLU A 3 12.31 17.14 -2.27
N ILE A 4 11.81 18.00 -1.38
CA ILE A 4 10.58 17.78 -0.63
C ILE A 4 9.44 18.45 -1.38
N GLY A 5 8.41 17.69 -1.72
CA GLY A 5 7.18 18.17 -2.36
C GLY A 5 5.99 18.26 -1.41
N PHE A 6 6.08 17.62 -0.23
CA PHE A 6 4.98 17.48 0.71
C PHE A 6 5.43 17.73 2.15
N ASP A 7 4.67 18.56 2.86
CA ASP A 7 4.88 18.87 4.29
C ASP A 7 4.10 17.87 5.15
N ASN A 8 4.82 16.87 5.67
CA ASN A 8 4.22 15.81 6.46
C ASN A 8 3.73 16.29 7.83
N ASP A 9 4.44 17.20 8.47
CA ASP A 9 4.08 17.66 9.82
C ASP A 9 2.82 18.53 9.78
N LYS A 10 2.71 19.40 8.74
CA LYS A 10 1.50 20.14 8.46
C LYS A 10 0.31 19.20 8.18
N TYR A 11 0.53 18.11 7.42
CA TYR A 11 -0.50 17.11 7.15
C TYR A 11 -1.00 16.45 8.43
N LEU A 12 -0.10 15.99 9.31
CA LEU A 12 -0.47 15.37 10.59
C LEU A 12 -1.33 16.31 11.43
N SER A 13 -0.93 17.59 11.52
CA SER A 13 -1.63 18.61 12.29
C SER A 13 -3.03 18.91 11.72
N LEU A 14 -3.13 19.21 10.41
CA LEU A 14 -4.41 19.54 9.76
C LEU A 14 -5.38 18.36 9.80
N GLN A 15 -4.91 17.16 9.47
CA GLN A 15 -5.75 15.96 9.43
C GLN A 15 -6.31 15.65 10.83
N SER A 16 -5.48 15.72 11.88
CA SER A 16 -5.90 15.51 13.26
C SER A 16 -6.91 16.57 13.72
N GLN A 17 -6.68 17.83 13.37
CA GLN A 17 -7.58 18.92 13.68
C GLN A 17 -8.97 18.72 13.07
N HIS A 18 -9.04 18.40 11.77
CA HIS A 18 -10.31 18.18 11.10
C HIS A 18 -11.07 16.96 11.64
N ILE A 19 -10.38 15.90 12.09
CA ILE A 19 -11.02 14.79 12.79
C ILE A 19 -11.65 15.28 14.11
N LYS A 20 -10.94 16.09 14.92
CA LYS A 20 -11.47 16.68 16.17
C LYS A 20 -12.69 17.57 15.91
N GLU A 21 -12.66 18.38 14.87
CA GLU A 21 -13.80 19.21 14.45
C GLU A 21 -15.02 18.34 14.10
N ARG A 22 -14.81 17.19 13.41
CA ARG A 22 -15.88 16.23 13.11
C ARG A 22 -16.45 15.59 14.38
N ILE A 23 -15.62 15.20 15.34
CA ILE A 23 -16.09 14.68 16.65
C ILE A 23 -17.01 15.71 17.32
N GLY A 24 -16.60 16.97 17.39
CA GLY A 24 -17.39 18.05 17.97
C GLY A 24 -18.72 18.29 17.23
N LYS A 25 -18.69 18.30 15.88
CA LYS A 25 -19.87 18.47 15.03
C LYS A 25 -20.96 17.41 15.30
N PHE A 26 -20.56 16.19 15.60
CA PHE A 26 -21.47 15.07 15.82
C PHE A 26 -21.78 14.77 17.29
N GLY A 27 -21.46 15.69 18.19
CA GLY A 27 -21.87 15.59 19.60
C GLY A 27 -20.97 14.70 20.46
N GLY A 28 -19.72 14.50 20.05
CA GLY A 28 -18.70 13.84 20.85
C GLY A 28 -18.42 12.38 20.49
N LYS A 29 -19.07 11.81 19.44
CA LYS A 29 -18.77 10.44 18.98
C LYS A 29 -18.68 10.38 17.46
N LEU A 30 -17.59 9.79 16.96
CA LEU A 30 -17.32 9.67 15.53
C LEU A 30 -16.84 8.26 15.19
N TYR A 31 -17.53 7.60 14.26
CA TYR A 31 -17.03 6.40 13.59
C TYR A 31 -16.19 6.81 12.38
N LEU A 32 -14.89 6.59 12.47
CA LEU A 32 -13.93 6.90 11.41
C LEU A 32 -13.58 5.63 10.66
N GLU A 33 -14.12 5.48 9.45
CA GLU A 33 -13.71 4.40 8.55
C GLU A 33 -12.29 4.69 8.04
N PHE A 34 -11.37 3.81 8.38
CA PHE A 34 -9.98 3.97 8.00
C PHE A 34 -9.65 3.11 6.79
N GLY A 35 -9.48 3.77 5.65
CA GLY A 35 -9.10 3.15 4.39
C GLY A 35 -7.59 3.04 4.21
N GLY A 36 -7.16 2.04 3.44
CA GLY A 36 -5.78 1.84 3.03
C GLY A 36 -4.85 1.32 4.14
N LYS A 37 -3.55 1.37 3.86
CA LYS A 37 -2.50 0.83 4.74
C LYS A 37 -2.15 1.84 5.83
N LEU A 38 -2.22 1.39 7.09
CA LEU A 38 -1.91 2.23 8.26
C LEU A 38 -0.42 2.36 8.53
N PHE A 39 0.36 1.30 8.29
CA PHE A 39 1.77 1.23 8.68
C PHE A 39 2.74 1.44 7.53
N ASP A 40 2.31 1.14 6.29
CA ASP A 40 3.21 0.99 5.15
C ASP A 40 2.62 1.64 3.90
N ASP A 41 2.23 2.93 3.98
CA ASP A 41 1.70 3.65 2.82
C ASP A 41 2.82 4.10 1.88
N TYR A 42 3.47 3.12 1.28
CA TYR A 42 4.56 3.37 0.33
C TYR A 42 4.09 4.03 -0.97
N HIS A 43 2.80 3.90 -1.34
CA HIS A 43 2.29 4.60 -2.51
C HIS A 43 2.30 6.11 -2.27
N ALA A 44 1.70 6.56 -1.17
CA ALA A 44 1.68 7.98 -0.81
C ALA A 44 3.10 8.55 -0.73
N SER A 45 4.04 7.85 -0.10
CA SER A 45 5.42 8.33 0.02
C SER A 45 6.18 8.40 -1.32
N ARG A 46 5.76 7.63 -2.34
CA ARG A 46 6.35 7.68 -3.68
C ARG A 46 5.81 8.80 -4.56
N VAL A 47 4.54 9.19 -4.37
CA VAL A 47 3.89 10.25 -5.18
C VAL A 47 3.92 11.61 -4.51
N LEU A 48 4.12 11.65 -3.19
CA LEU A 48 4.23 12.84 -2.35
C LEU A 48 5.58 12.84 -1.62
N PRO A 49 6.70 13.23 -2.27
CA PRO A 49 8.02 13.25 -1.64
C PRO A 49 8.02 14.12 -0.37
N GLY A 50 8.29 13.51 0.78
CA GLY A 50 8.14 14.11 2.11
C GLY A 50 7.10 13.39 2.97
N PHE A 51 6.07 12.77 2.37
CA PHE A 51 5.10 11.94 3.07
C PHE A 51 5.79 10.70 3.68
N GLN A 52 5.58 10.46 4.96
CA GLN A 52 6.16 9.31 5.65
C GLN A 52 5.20 8.12 5.58
N PRO A 53 5.69 6.88 5.30
CA PRO A 53 4.82 5.69 5.17
C PRO A 53 3.96 5.41 6.41
N ASP A 54 4.41 5.83 7.59
CA ASP A 54 3.74 5.69 8.89
C ASP A 54 2.93 6.93 9.32
N SER A 55 2.70 7.91 8.42
CA SER A 55 1.99 9.15 8.74
C SER A 55 0.60 8.92 9.31
N LYS A 56 -0.14 7.95 8.77
CA LYS A 56 -1.47 7.61 9.27
C LYS A 56 -1.44 7.12 10.72
N LEU A 57 -0.45 6.30 11.06
CA LEU A 57 -0.24 5.87 12.44
C LEU A 57 0.16 7.04 13.34
N LYS A 58 1.10 7.88 12.91
CA LYS A 58 1.52 9.07 13.65
C LYS A 58 0.37 10.04 13.93
N MET A 59 -0.52 10.20 12.97
CA MET A 59 -1.75 10.98 13.14
C MET A 59 -2.66 10.37 14.22
N LEU A 60 -2.88 9.04 14.21
CA LEU A 60 -3.65 8.36 15.25
C LEU A 60 -3.01 8.49 16.63
N LEU A 61 -1.69 8.49 16.72
CA LEU A 61 -0.98 8.71 17.99
C LEU A 61 -1.22 10.09 18.57
N GLN A 62 -1.46 11.12 17.75
CA GLN A 62 -1.88 12.45 18.25
C GLN A 62 -3.30 12.45 18.85
N LEU A 63 -4.10 11.43 18.52
CA LEU A 63 -5.48 11.25 18.98
C LEU A 63 -5.62 10.06 19.95
N LYS A 64 -4.51 9.49 20.44
CA LYS A 64 -4.50 8.20 21.14
C LYS A 64 -5.43 8.13 22.35
N ASP A 65 -5.57 9.23 23.09
CA ASP A 65 -6.38 9.27 24.31
C ASP A 65 -7.90 9.30 24.00
N GLN A 66 -8.27 9.76 22.80
CA GLN A 66 -9.64 9.85 22.31
C GLN A 66 -10.00 8.69 21.36
N ALA A 67 -9.01 7.93 20.86
CA ALA A 67 -9.19 6.92 19.83
C ALA A 67 -9.31 5.51 20.42
N GLU A 68 -10.29 4.75 19.94
CA GLU A 68 -10.48 3.32 20.15
C GLU A 68 -10.47 2.62 18.81
N ILE A 69 -9.64 1.59 18.69
CA ILE A 69 -9.51 0.82 17.44
C ILE A 69 -10.46 -0.38 17.47
N VAL A 70 -11.22 -0.53 16.41
CA VAL A 70 -12.05 -1.72 16.12
C VAL A 70 -11.56 -2.32 14.82
N VAL A 71 -11.17 -3.58 14.84
CA VAL A 71 -10.68 -4.28 13.65
C VAL A 71 -11.80 -5.13 13.06
N VAL A 72 -12.13 -4.91 11.78
CA VAL A 72 -13.19 -5.65 11.09
C VAL A 72 -12.58 -6.66 10.13
N ILE A 73 -13.05 -7.90 10.18
CA ILE A 73 -12.64 -8.97 9.26
C ILE A 73 -13.85 -9.71 8.73
N ASN A 74 -13.85 -10.02 7.42
CA ASN A 74 -14.90 -10.80 6.78
C ASN A 74 -14.74 -12.29 7.13
N SER A 75 -15.77 -12.92 7.67
CA SER A 75 -15.76 -14.34 8.04
C SER A 75 -15.55 -15.26 6.84
N GLY A 76 -15.99 -14.87 5.64
CA GLY A 76 -15.71 -15.59 4.40
C GLY A 76 -14.24 -15.54 4.00
N ASP A 77 -13.54 -14.41 4.25
CA ASP A 77 -12.10 -14.30 3.98
C ASP A 77 -11.27 -15.20 4.93
N ILE A 78 -11.75 -15.40 6.17
CA ILE A 78 -11.15 -16.36 7.11
C ILE A 78 -11.33 -17.79 6.60
N GLU A 79 -12.54 -18.14 6.20
CA GLU A 79 -12.89 -19.47 5.70
C GLU A 79 -12.08 -19.86 4.46
N GLN A 80 -11.80 -18.89 3.59
CA GLN A 80 -11.03 -19.07 2.37
C GLN A 80 -9.51 -19.00 2.59
N ASN A 81 -9.04 -18.78 3.81
CA ASN A 81 -7.63 -18.53 4.13
C ASN A 81 -7.02 -17.43 3.23
N LYS A 82 -7.76 -16.35 3.00
CA LYS A 82 -7.36 -15.29 2.10
C LYS A 82 -6.04 -14.66 2.57
N VAL A 83 -5.08 -14.62 1.65
CA VAL A 83 -3.72 -14.15 1.92
C VAL A 83 -3.56 -12.69 1.51
N ARG A 84 -2.89 -11.94 2.33
CA ARG A 84 -2.46 -10.59 2.04
C ARG A 84 -1.21 -10.60 1.15
N GLY A 85 -1.37 -10.28 -0.13
CA GLY A 85 -0.34 -10.47 -1.17
C GLY A 85 0.95 -9.68 -0.97
N ASP A 86 0.93 -8.58 -0.20
CA ASP A 86 2.13 -7.75 0.04
C ASP A 86 3.05 -8.28 1.14
N ILE A 87 2.52 -9.08 2.08
CA ILE A 87 3.27 -9.64 3.22
C ILE A 87 3.16 -11.16 3.35
N GLY A 88 2.28 -11.81 2.56
CA GLY A 88 2.19 -13.27 2.46
C GLY A 88 1.62 -13.98 3.68
N ILE A 89 0.82 -13.29 4.54
CA ILE A 89 0.11 -13.87 5.68
C ILE A 89 -1.40 -13.85 5.46
N THR A 90 -2.13 -14.75 6.10
CA THR A 90 -3.60 -14.78 6.04
C THR A 90 -4.22 -13.57 6.75
N TYR A 91 -5.46 -13.21 6.39
CA TYR A 91 -6.13 -12.04 6.95
C TYR A 91 -6.38 -12.17 8.47
N ASP A 92 -6.69 -13.35 8.98
CA ASP A 92 -6.82 -13.63 10.40
C ASP A 92 -5.50 -13.42 11.15
N MET A 93 -4.37 -13.88 10.58
CA MET A 93 -3.04 -13.62 11.13
C MET A 93 -2.67 -12.14 11.05
N ASP A 94 -3.11 -11.44 10.00
CA ASP A 94 -2.90 -9.99 9.90
C ASP A 94 -3.70 -9.20 10.94
N VAL A 95 -4.91 -9.65 11.32
CA VAL A 95 -5.66 -9.07 12.44
C VAL A 95 -4.84 -9.13 13.73
N LEU A 96 -4.24 -10.29 14.05
CA LEU A 96 -3.41 -10.42 15.25
C LEU A 96 -2.17 -9.51 15.19
N ARG A 97 -1.51 -9.46 14.02
CA ARG A 97 -0.37 -8.57 13.80
C ARG A 97 -0.75 -7.08 13.96
N LEU A 98 -1.92 -6.68 13.45
CA LEU A 98 -2.43 -5.32 13.59
C LEU A 98 -2.69 -4.98 15.06
N ILE A 99 -3.32 -5.87 15.82
CA ILE A 99 -3.60 -5.69 17.25
C ILE A 99 -2.29 -5.51 18.02
N ASP A 100 -1.32 -6.40 17.80
CA ASP A 100 -0.01 -6.31 18.45
C ASP A 100 0.70 -5.00 18.10
N ALA A 101 0.67 -4.61 16.82
CA ALA A 101 1.28 -3.37 16.37
C ALA A 101 0.61 -2.15 17.01
N PHE A 102 -0.72 -2.07 17.05
CA PHE A 102 -1.42 -0.96 17.71
C PHE A 102 -1.10 -0.87 19.19
N ARG A 103 -1.13 -2.02 19.89
CA ARG A 103 -0.80 -2.08 21.33
C ARG A 103 0.64 -1.69 21.62
N ALA A 104 1.59 -2.08 20.77
CA ALA A 104 3.00 -1.69 20.88
C ALA A 104 3.21 -0.16 20.79
N TYR A 105 2.34 0.54 20.05
CA TYR A 105 2.32 2.01 19.98
C TYR A 105 1.46 2.68 21.05
N GLY A 106 0.88 1.91 21.97
CA GLY A 106 0.04 2.43 23.06
C GLY A 106 -1.36 2.86 22.62
N LEU A 107 -1.84 2.41 21.46
CA LEU A 107 -3.22 2.62 21.01
C LEU A 107 -4.13 1.57 21.64
N TYR A 108 -5.32 2.01 22.06
CA TYR A 108 -6.32 1.13 22.65
C TYR A 108 -7.08 0.37 21.55
N VAL A 109 -6.99 -0.94 21.58
CA VAL A 109 -7.77 -1.85 20.71
C VAL A 109 -8.92 -2.39 21.55
N GLY A 110 -10.14 -1.95 21.24
CA GLY A 110 -11.35 -2.30 21.99
C GLY A 110 -11.86 -3.69 21.62
N SER A 111 -12.00 -3.96 20.31
CA SER A 111 -12.66 -5.19 19.86
C SER A 111 -12.31 -5.58 18.42
N VAL A 112 -12.76 -6.78 18.05
CA VAL A 112 -12.76 -7.30 16.69
C VAL A 112 -14.20 -7.57 16.26
N VAL A 113 -14.55 -7.24 15.01
CA VAL A 113 -15.85 -7.53 14.40
C VAL A 113 -15.68 -8.59 13.33
N LEU A 114 -16.40 -9.70 13.47
CA LEU A 114 -16.56 -10.71 12.43
C LEU A 114 -17.75 -10.32 11.56
N SER A 115 -17.49 -9.74 10.39
CA SER A 115 -18.54 -9.36 9.44
C SER A 115 -18.95 -10.52 8.54
N MET A 116 -20.13 -10.44 7.92
CA MET A 116 -20.69 -11.50 7.07
C MET A 116 -20.73 -12.87 7.78
N TYR A 117 -21.00 -12.82 9.09
CA TYR A 117 -20.98 -14.01 9.94
C TYR A 117 -22.19 -14.93 9.67
N LYS A 118 -21.91 -16.21 9.46
CA LYS A 118 -22.87 -17.28 9.20
C LYS A 118 -22.49 -18.57 9.94
N GLU A 119 -21.84 -18.45 11.09
CA GLU A 119 -21.35 -19.60 11.88
C GLU A 119 -20.31 -20.47 11.13
N GLN A 120 -19.53 -19.88 10.24
CA GLN A 120 -18.47 -20.58 9.53
C GLN A 120 -17.46 -21.18 10.51
N PRO A 121 -17.06 -22.47 10.34
CA PRO A 121 -16.20 -23.17 11.30
C PRO A 121 -14.85 -22.48 11.57
N ALA A 122 -14.18 -21.96 10.52
CA ALA A 122 -12.92 -21.25 10.69
C ALA A 122 -13.11 -19.90 11.42
N ALA A 123 -14.21 -19.17 11.14
CA ALA A 123 -14.54 -17.94 11.85
C ALA A 123 -14.84 -18.18 13.33
N GLN A 124 -15.56 -19.25 13.67
CA GLN A 124 -15.81 -19.65 15.06
C GLN A 124 -14.52 -20.08 15.79
N ALA A 125 -13.61 -20.76 15.08
CA ALA A 125 -12.31 -21.12 15.65
C ALA A 125 -11.46 -19.87 15.93
N PHE A 126 -11.50 -18.91 15.02
CA PHE A 126 -10.80 -17.62 15.16
C PHE A 126 -11.40 -16.77 16.29
N GLU A 127 -12.73 -16.75 16.43
CA GLU A 127 -13.44 -16.09 17.53
C GLU A 127 -12.96 -16.63 18.89
N ARG A 128 -13.00 -17.96 19.09
CA ARG A 128 -12.49 -18.59 20.33
C ARG A 128 -11.01 -18.25 20.60
N LYS A 129 -10.20 -18.15 19.55
CA LYS A 129 -8.79 -17.74 19.68
C LYS A 129 -8.67 -16.31 20.18
N LEU A 130 -9.46 -15.37 19.64
CA LEU A 130 -9.47 -13.96 20.07
C LEU A 130 -9.94 -13.83 21.51
N GLU A 131 -11.03 -14.52 21.89
CA GLU A 131 -11.55 -14.54 23.26
C GLU A 131 -10.53 -15.08 24.25
N ALA A 132 -9.82 -16.18 23.90
CA ALA A 132 -8.74 -16.73 24.71
C ALA A 132 -7.56 -15.76 24.89
N LEU A 133 -7.38 -14.81 23.96
CA LEU A 133 -6.40 -13.72 24.05
C LEU A 133 -6.96 -12.48 24.78
N GLY A 134 -8.16 -12.56 25.34
CA GLY A 134 -8.81 -11.45 26.05
C GLY A 134 -9.28 -10.32 25.13
N ILE A 135 -9.61 -10.63 23.87
CA ILE A 135 -10.09 -9.67 22.88
C ILE A 135 -11.61 -9.85 22.75
N THR A 136 -12.37 -8.78 22.93
CA THR A 136 -13.82 -8.79 22.76
C THR A 136 -14.16 -8.94 21.26
N VAL A 137 -15.11 -9.84 20.95
CA VAL A 137 -15.55 -10.10 19.58
C VAL A 137 -17.04 -9.78 19.44
N TYR A 138 -17.39 -9.11 18.34
CA TYR A 138 -18.75 -8.81 17.94
C TYR A 138 -19.06 -9.42 16.59
N ARG A 139 -20.32 -9.83 16.36
CA ARG A 139 -20.78 -10.49 15.15
C ARG A 139 -21.68 -9.56 14.35
N HIS A 140 -21.35 -9.34 13.09
CA HIS A 140 -22.19 -8.65 12.12
C HIS A 140 -22.59 -9.63 11.02
N TYR A 141 -23.89 -9.81 10.86
CA TYR A 141 -24.46 -10.83 10.01
C TYR A 141 -24.63 -10.36 8.57
N GLU A 142 -24.77 -11.31 7.66
CA GLU A 142 -25.20 -11.01 6.30
C GLU A 142 -26.64 -10.51 6.32
N ILE A 143 -26.89 -9.42 5.58
CA ILE A 143 -28.21 -8.82 5.46
C ILE A 143 -28.69 -9.07 4.03
N GLU A 144 -29.76 -9.87 3.90
CA GLU A 144 -30.33 -10.18 2.60
C GLU A 144 -30.86 -8.91 1.90
N GLY A 145 -30.45 -8.74 0.63
CA GLY A 145 -30.82 -7.57 -0.16
C GLY A 145 -29.96 -6.34 0.08
N TYR A 146 -28.85 -6.46 0.86
CA TYR A 146 -27.87 -5.39 1.00
C TYR A 146 -27.13 -5.13 -0.32
N PRO A 147 -26.90 -3.88 -0.73
CA PRO A 147 -27.35 -2.62 -0.11
C PRO A 147 -28.68 -2.09 -0.66
N SER A 148 -29.37 -2.82 -1.55
CA SER A 148 -30.51 -2.30 -2.35
C SER A 148 -31.82 -2.23 -1.57
N ASN A 149 -32.05 -3.16 -0.63
CA ASN A 149 -33.28 -3.17 0.19
C ASN A 149 -33.10 -2.35 1.47
N LEU A 150 -33.15 -1.02 1.34
CA LEU A 150 -32.89 -0.10 2.44
C LEU A 150 -33.82 -0.31 3.64
N SER A 151 -35.11 -0.57 3.38
CA SER A 151 -36.10 -0.78 4.46
C SER A 151 -35.77 -2.01 5.32
N LYS A 152 -35.21 -3.05 4.71
CA LYS A 152 -34.74 -4.23 5.44
C LYS A 152 -33.39 -3.98 6.11
N VAL A 153 -32.47 -3.35 5.41
CA VAL A 153 -31.12 -3.04 5.92
C VAL A 153 -31.21 -2.19 7.17
N ILE A 154 -32.03 -1.12 7.13
CA ILE A 154 -32.20 -0.17 8.25
C ILE A 154 -33.43 -0.57 9.07
N SER A 155 -33.38 -1.73 9.67
CA SER A 155 -34.41 -2.29 10.52
C SER A 155 -33.81 -3.19 11.59
N ASP A 156 -34.63 -3.62 12.53
CA ASP A 156 -34.22 -4.61 13.56
C ASP A 156 -33.84 -5.97 12.97
N LYS A 157 -34.31 -6.30 11.76
CA LYS A 157 -33.94 -7.52 11.03
C LYS A 157 -32.67 -7.33 10.15
N GLY A 158 -32.24 -6.11 9.95
CA GLY A 158 -31.02 -5.74 9.25
C GLY A 158 -29.92 -5.32 10.23
N TYR A 159 -29.59 -4.03 10.27
CA TYR A 159 -28.56 -3.51 11.18
C TYR A 159 -28.84 -3.80 12.65
N GLY A 160 -30.12 -3.84 13.06
CA GLY A 160 -30.51 -4.16 14.44
C GLY A 160 -30.17 -5.59 14.88
N LYS A 161 -29.95 -6.53 13.92
CA LYS A 161 -29.50 -7.89 14.22
C LYS A 161 -28.00 -7.96 14.56
N ASN A 162 -27.20 -7.01 14.06
CA ASN A 162 -25.78 -6.95 14.36
C ASN A 162 -25.54 -6.60 15.82
N ASP A 163 -24.48 -7.15 16.40
CA ASP A 163 -24.10 -6.79 17.75
C ASP A 163 -23.80 -5.29 17.87
N TYR A 164 -24.22 -4.69 18.95
CA TYR A 164 -23.81 -3.35 19.32
C TYR A 164 -22.39 -3.39 19.88
N ILE A 165 -21.49 -2.60 19.32
CA ILE A 165 -20.12 -2.49 19.80
C ILE A 165 -20.10 -1.49 20.96
N GLU A 166 -19.88 -1.99 22.17
CA GLU A 166 -19.67 -1.13 23.34
C GLU A 166 -18.32 -0.44 23.22
N THR A 167 -18.34 0.89 23.18
CA THR A 167 -17.16 1.73 23.01
C THR A 167 -17.00 2.70 24.16
N SER A 168 -15.76 2.99 24.53
CA SER A 168 -15.42 3.82 25.69
C SER A 168 -14.87 5.21 25.31
N ARG A 169 -14.62 5.46 24.01
CA ARG A 169 -13.97 6.67 23.53
C ARG A 169 -14.80 7.42 22.49
N GLU A 170 -14.41 8.66 22.20
CA GLU A 170 -15.11 9.55 21.28
C GLU A 170 -14.83 9.21 19.81
N LEU A 171 -13.61 8.80 19.49
CA LEU A 171 -13.16 8.44 18.14
C LEU A 171 -13.06 6.93 17.99
N ILE A 172 -13.99 6.35 17.25
CA ILE A 172 -13.99 4.92 16.95
C ILE A 172 -13.37 4.69 15.57
N VAL A 173 -12.15 4.19 15.55
CA VAL A 173 -11.40 3.94 14.32
C VAL A 173 -11.72 2.53 13.82
N ILE A 174 -12.45 2.43 12.73
CA ILE A 174 -12.82 1.15 12.10
C ILE A 174 -11.78 0.82 11.01
N THR A 175 -10.96 -0.18 11.25
CA THR A 175 -9.92 -0.62 10.32
C THR A 175 -10.03 -2.11 9.99
N ALA A 176 -9.23 -2.60 9.02
CA ALA A 176 -9.32 -3.97 8.55
C ALA A 176 -8.02 -4.42 7.89
N PRO A 177 -7.76 -5.75 7.77
CA PRO A 177 -6.61 -6.29 7.05
C PRO A 177 -6.64 -6.01 5.54
N GLY A 178 -7.83 -5.79 4.96
CA GLY A 178 -7.96 -5.55 3.53
C GLY A 178 -9.31 -4.99 3.09
N PRO A 179 -9.51 -4.78 1.78
CA PRO A 179 -10.78 -4.32 1.21
C PRO A 179 -11.85 -5.40 1.34
N GLY A 180 -13.13 -4.98 1.27
CA GLY A 180 -14.27 -5.92 1.36
C GLY A 180 -14.56 -6.47 2.76
N SER A 181 -13.88 -5.98 3.80
CA SER A 181 -14.07 -6.45 5.19
C SER A 181 -15.34 -5.96 5.87
N GLY A 182 -16.11 -5.05 5.25
CA GLY A 182 -17.37 -4.55 5.82
C GLY A 182 -17.24 -3.33 6.75
N LYS A 183 -16.14 -2.57 6.69
CA LYS A 183 -15.90 -1.39 7.54
C LYS A 183 -17.05 -0.38 7.52
N MET A 184 -17.46 0.06 6.31
CA MET A 184 -18.58 1.02 6.15
C MET A 184 -19.88 0.48 6.73
N ALA A 185 -20.25 -0.77 6.42
CA ALA A 185 -21.44 -1.41 6.95
C ALA A 185 -21.40 -1.50 8.48
N THR A 186 -20.22 -1.74 9.08
CA THR A 186 -20.02 -1.69 10.53
C THR A 186 -20.28 -0.29 11.07
N CYS A 187 -19.72 0.76 10.48
CA CYS A 187 -19.97 2.13 10.90
C CYS A 187 -21.48 2.47 10.86
N LEU A 188 -22.14 2.18 9.73
CA LEU A 188 -23.57 2.47 9.56
C LEU A 188 -24.46 1.67 10.51
N SER A 189 -24.12 0.40 10.75
CA SER A 189 -24.81 -0.43 11.75
C SER A 189 -24.69 0.16 13.16
N GLN A 190 -23.52 0.63 13.53
CA GLN A 190 -23.33 1.24 14.85
C GLN A 190 -24.03 2.60 14.97
N LEU A 191 -24.06 3.41 13.90
CA LEU A 191 -24.88 4.64 13.85
C LEU A 191 -26.37 4.34 14.05
N TYR A 192 -26.89 3.26 13.44
CA TYR A 192 -28.26 2.81 13.65
C TYR A 192 -28.52 2.46 15.11
N HIS A 193 -27.64 1.71 15.74
CA HIS A 193 -27.75 1.35 17.15
C HIS A 193 -27.63 2.56 18.09
N ASP A 194 -26.70 3.48 17.84
CA ASP A 194 -26.54 4.69 18.64
C ASP A 194 -27.77 5.58 18.53
N HIS A 195 -28.29 5.79 17.33
CA HIS A 195 -29.51 6.59 17.12
C HIS A 195 -30.71 6.01 17.91
N LYS A 196 -30.92 4.68 17.84
CA LYS A 196 -31.96 4.02 18.62
C LYS A 196 -31.79 4.16 20.14
N ARG A 197 -30.58 4.36 20.61
CA ARG A 197 -30.23 4.61 22.02
C ARG A 197 -30.25 6.09 22.40
N GLY A 198 -30.56 6.98 21.46
CA GLY A 198 -30.52 8.42 21.67
C GLY A 198 -29.11 8.97 21.78
N ILE A 199 -28.10 8.22 21.35
CA ILE A 199 -26.69 8.66 21.33
C ILE A 199 -26.42 9.37 20.02
N ARG A 200 -25.89 10.60 20.09
CA ARG A 200 -25.46 11.35 18.91
C ARG A 200 -24.09 10.86 18.47
N ALA A 201 -24.01 10.43 17.24
CA ALA A 201 -22.76 9.98 16.62
C ALA A 201 -22.73 10.35 15.14
N GLY A 202 -21.53 10.45 14.59
CA GLY A 202 -21.31 10.73 13.17
C GLY A 202 -20.43 9.67 12.49
N TYR A 203 -20.33 9.79 11.18
CA TYR A 203 -19.45 9.00 10.33
C TYR A 203 -18.44 9.89 9.63
N ALA A 204 -17.24 9.40 9.42
CA ALA A 204 -16.29 9.98 8.48
C ALA A 204 -15.43 8.88 7.84
N LYS A 205 -14.99 9.15 6.61
CA LYS A 205 -14.06 8.30 5.89
C LYS A 205 -12.68 8.96 5.88
N PHE A 206 -11.68 8.29 6.40
CA PHE A 206 -10.29 8.76 6.30
C PHE A 206 -9.76 8.50 4.91
N GLU A 207 -9.32 9.55 4.24
CA GLU A 207 -8.80 9.47 2.88
C GLU A 207 -7.47 10.22 2.74
N THR A 208 -6.65 9.73 1.81
CA THR A 208 -5.44 10.41 1.35
C THR A 208 -5.57 10.69 -0.16
N PHE A 209 -6.19 9.76 -0.88
CA PHE A 209 -6.46 9.83 -2.31
C PHE A 209 -7.94 9.52 -2.60
N PRO A 210 -8.51 10.12 -3.69
CA PRO A 210 -7.89 11.15 -4.52
C PRO A 210 -7.67 12.43 -3.72
N ILE A 211 -6.73 13.27 -4.13
CA ILE A 211 -6.55 14.59 -3.51
C ILE A 211 -7.60 15.54 -4.11
N TRP A 212 -8.54 15.97 -3.29
CA TRP A 212 -9.77 16.62 -3.71
C TRP A 212 -9.61 17.96 -4.43
N ASN A 213 -8.66 18.77 -3.97
CA ASN A 213 -8.41 20.14 -4.44
C ASN A 213 -7.37 20.23 -5.56
N LEU A 214 -6.94 19.09 -6.13
CA LEU A 214 -6.11 19.07 -7.33
C LEU A 214 -6.97 18.98 -8.60
N PRO A 215 -6.49 19.45 -9.75
CA PRO A 215 -7.18 19.26 -11.03
C PRO A 215 -7.44 17.79 -11.36
N LEU A 216 -8.52 17.49 -12.10
CA LEU A 216 -8.92 16.11 -12.42
C LEU A 216 -7.78 15.26 -13.04
N ASN A 217 -7.01 15.87 -13.95
CA ASN A 217 -5.92 15.17 -14.65
C ASN A 217 -4.56 15.36 -13.97
N HIS A 218 -4.54 15.74 -12.70
CA HIS A 218 -3.28 15.96 -11.99
C HIS A 218 -2.49 14.65 -11.84
N PRO A 219 -1.16 14.64 -12.12
CA PRO A 219 -0.34 13.42 -12.08
C PRO A 219 -0.44 12.64 -10.76
N VAL A 220 -0.56 13.31 -9.63
CA VAL A 220 -0.71 12.68 -8.32
C VAL A 220 -1.96 11.80 -8.25
N ASN A 221 -3.12 12.30 -8.68
CA ASN A 221 -4.36 11.53 -8.72
C ASN A 221 -4.34 10.45 -9.81
N ALA A 222 -3.74 10.73 -10.97
CA ALA A 222 -3.55 9.75 -12.05
C ALA A 222 -2.66 8.57 -11.59
N ALA A 223 -1.63 8.83 -10.78
CA ALA A 223 -0.77 7.77 -10.24
C ALA A 223 -1.52 6.85 -9.27
N TYR A 224 -2.50 7.36 -8.52
CA TYR A 224 -3.33 6.52 -7.67
C TYR A 224 -4.33 5.70 -8.50
N GLU A 225 -4.93 6.30 -9.53
CA GLU A 225 -5.80 5.58 -10.48
C GLU A 225 -5.04 4.43 -11.18
N ALA A 226 -3.76 4.65 -11.53
CA ALA A 226 -2.89 3.59 -12.03
C ALA A 226 -2.58 2.51 -10.96
N ALA A 227 -2.54 2.88 -9.68
CA ALA A 227 -2.29 1.96 -8.57
C ALA A 227 -3.52 1.11 -8.21
N THR A 228 -4.71 1.54 -8.58
CA THR A 228 -6.01 0.88 -8.35
C THR A 228 -6.68 0.43 -9.66
N ALA A 229 -5.88 0.19 -10.70
CA ALA A 229 -6.37 -0.22 -12.00
C ALA A 229 -7.20 -1.52 -11.96
N ASP A 230 -6.84 -2.44 -11.06
CA ASP A 230 -7.54 -3.70 -10.76
C ASP A 230 -8.92 -3.50 -10.11
N LEU A 231 -9.14 -2.37 -9.42
CA LEU A 231 -10.41 -2.02 -8.77
C LEU A 231 -11.33 -1.19 -9.66
N ASN A 232 -10.88 -0.80 -10.84
CA ASN A 232 -11.59 0.10 -11.74
C ASN A 232 -11.97 1.45 -11.14
N ASP A 233 -11.21 1.94 -10.17
CA ASP A 233 -11.35 3.30 -9.65
C ASP A 233 -10.96 4.31 -10.73
N ILE A 234 -11.82 5.29 -10.99
CA ILE A 234 -11.61 6.37 -11.96
C ILE A 234 -11.87 7.69 -11.24
N ASN A 235 -10.94 8.63 -11.40
CA ASN A 235 -11.11 9.97 -10.87
C ASN A 235 -12.17 10.74 -11.66
N MET A 236 -13.11 11.36 -10.96
CA MET A 236 -14.20 12.15 -11.52
C MET A 236 -14.39 13.45 -10.72
N ILE A 237 -14.98 14.45 -11.34
CA ILE A 237 -15.47 15.59 -10.57
C ILE A 237 -16.73 15.13 -9.80
N ASP A 238 -16.77 15.41 -8.51
CA ASP A 238 -17.90 15.12 -7.65
C ASP A 238 -19.08 16.07 -8.01
N PRO A 239 -20.14 15.57 -8.67
CA PRO A 239 -21.24 16.42 -9.11
C PRO A 239 -22.08 16.93 -7.94
N TYR A 240 -22.18 16.15 -6.87
CA TYR A 240 -22.94 16.51 -5.67
C TYR A 240 -22.25 17.63 -4.89
N HIS A 241 -20.90 17.60 -4.82
CA HIS A 241 -20.14 18.66 -4.19
C HIS A 241 -20.18 19.97 -4.99
N LEU A 242 -20.07 19.83 -6.30
CA LEU A 242 -20.20 20.97 -7.20
C LEU A 242 -21.59 21.64 -7.10
N GLU A 243 -22.66 20.83 -7.07
CA GLU A 243 -24.03 21.34 -6.92
C GLU A 243 -24.26 22.00 -5.56
N ALA A 244 -23.77 21.37 -4.48
CA ALA A 244 -24.01 21.85 -3.11
C ALA A 244 -23.21 23.10 -2.73
N TYR A 245 -21.99 23.26 -3.29
CA TYR A 245 -21.01 24.26 -2.82
C TYR A 245 -20.42 25.13 -3.93
N GLY A 246 -20.68 24.84 -5.21
CA GLY A 246 -20.09 25.54 -6.35
C GLY A 246 -18.60 25.26 -6.57
N ASN A 247 -18.01 24.32 -5.85
CA ASN A 247 -16.60 23.97 -5.90
C ASN A 247 -16.38 22.61 -6.59
N ALA A 248 -15.52 22.59 -7.62
CA ALA A 248 -15.11 21.35 -8.26
C ALA A 248 -14.10 20.61 -7.36
N THR A 249 -14.44 19.39 -6.98
CA THR A 249 -13.58 18.47 -6.22
C THR A 249 -13.44 17.15 -6.97
N VAL A 250 -12.30 16.50 -6.82
CA VAL A 250 -12.06 15.19 -7.42
C VAL A 250 -12.42 14.09 -6.43
N ASN A 251 -13.20 13.10 -6.87
CA ASN A 251 -13.51 11.92 -6.09
C ASN A 251 -13.54 10.67 -6.99
N TYR A 252 -13.69 9.48 -6.44
CA TYR A 252 -13.81 8.25 -7.23
C TYR A 252 -15.22 8.06 -7.77
N ASN A 253 -15.30 7.50 -8.98
CA ASN A 253 -16.57 7.05 -9.55
C ASN A 253 -17.37 6.20 -8.57
N ARG A 254 -16.74 5.23 -7.91
CA ARG A 254 -17.39 4.33 -6.95
C ARG A 254 -18.02 5.06 -5.76
N ASP A 255 -17.33 6.05 -5.18
CA ASP A 255 -17.88 6.81 -4.06
C ASP A 255 -19.01 7.74 -4.52
N ILE A 256 -18.93 8.30 -5.73
CA ILE A 256 -19.97 9.11 -6.36
C ILE A 256 -21.22 8.25 -6.65
N GLU A 257 -21.05 7.06 -7.24
CA GLU A 257 -22.14 6.16 -7.62
C GLU A 257 -22.90 5.63 -6.41
N VAL A 258 -22.21 5.35 -5.31
CA VAL A 258 -22.82 4.79 -4.09
C VAL A 258 -23.44 5.88 -3.20
N PHE A 259 -23.07 7.14 -3.37
CA PHE A 259 -23.52 8.24 -2.52
C PHE A 259 -25.05 8.37 -2.39
N PRO A 260 -25.88 8.27 -3.46
CA PRO A 260 -27.33 8.34 -3.31
C PRO A 260 -27.90 7.29 -2.34
N VAL A 261 -27.35 6.06 -2.38
CA VAL A 261 -27.75 4.98 -1.48
C VAL A 261 -27.33 5.29 -0.05
N LEU A 262 -26.10 5.76 0.16
CA LEU A 262 -25.60 6.14 1.48
C LEU A 262 -26.35 7.34 2.05
N ASN A 263 -26.64 8.33 1.24
CA ASN A 263 -27.42 9.50 1.65
C ASN A 263 -28.83 9.10 2.10
N ALA A 264 -29.49 8.20 1.37
CA ALA A 264 -30.77 7.63 1.79
C ALA A 264 -30.65 6.83 3.11
N MET A 265 -29.58 6.07 3.30
CA MET A 265 -29.31 5.37 4.57
C MET A 265 -29.17 6.37 5.74
N PHE A 266 -28.36 7.43 5.57
CA PHE A 266 -28.22 8.46 6.60
C PHE A 266 -29.54 9.14 6.93
N ASN A 267 -30.35 9.50 5.91
CA ASN A 267 -31.69 10.06 6.13
C ASN A 267 -32.58 9.12 6.95
N MET A 268 -32.57 7.82 6.65
CA MET A 268 -33.38 6.85 7.37
C MET A 268 -32.87 6.59 8.80
N ILE A 269 -31.56 6.63 9.02
CA ILE A 269 -30.95 6.41 10.34
C ILE A 269 -31.10 7.65 11.22
N LEU A 270 -30.77 8.84 10.69
CA LEU A 270 -30.59 10.07 11.47
C LEU A 270 -31.77 11.04 11.36
N GLY A 271 -32.74 10.77 10.46
CA GLY A 271 -33.82 11.66 10.12
C GLY A 271 -33.47 12.65 9.00
N GLU A 272 -32.27 13.16 8.99
CA GLU A 272 -31.68 14.01 7.96
C GLU A 272 -30.20 13.68 7.78
N SER A 273 -29.75 13.59 6.52
CA SER A 273 -28.33 13.34 6.24
C SER A 273 -27.51 14.60 6.52
N PRO A 274 -26.43 14.48 7.30
CA PRO A 274 -25.50 15.58 7.53
C PRO A 274 -24.54 15.82 6.35
N TYR A 275 -24.62 15.02 5.28
CA TYR A 275 -23.72 15.03 4.13
C TYR A 275 -24.46 15.40 2.86
N LYS A 276 -23.90 16.32 2.09
CA LYS A 276 -24.43 16.76 0.79
C LYS A 276 -23.69 16.12 -0.39
N SER A 277 -22.51 15.52 -0.14
CA SER A 277 -21.69 14.89 -1.17
C SER A 277 -20.84 13.76 -0.59
N PRO A 278 -20.30 12.85 -1.42
CA PRO A 278 -19.33 11.86 -0.94
C PRO A 278 -18.07 12.53 -0.38
N THR A 279 -17.65 13.68 -0.91
CA THR A 279 -16.53 14.47 -0.38
C THR A 279 -16.79 14.96 1.05
N ASP A 280 -18.03 15.32 1.40
CA ASP A 280 -18.39 15.71 2.77
C ASP A 280 -18.23 14.58 3.79
N MET A 281 -18.38 13.33 3.36
CA MET A 281 -18.20 12.19 4.25
C MET A 281 -16.72 11.96 4.60
N GLY A 282 -15.80 12.43 3.77
CA GLY A 282 -14.38 12.21 3.94
C GLY A 282 -13.67 13.23 4.83
N VAL A 283 -12.47 12.88 5.28
CA VAL A 283 -11.46 13.80 5.84
C VAL A 283 -10.17 13.61 5.07
N ASN A 284 -9.76 14.63 4.30
CA ASN A 284 -8.57 14.59 3.46
C ASN A 284 -7.93 15.98 3.35
N MET A 285 -6.82 16.16 4.07
CA MET A 285 -6.07 17.43 4.08
C MET A 285 -4.79 17.37 3.22
N ALA A 286 -4.58 16.29 2.49
CA ALA A 286 -3.33 16.06 1.76
C ALA A 286 -3.00 17.18 0.75
N GLY A 287 -3.99 17.65 0.00
CA GLY A 287 -3.74 18.68 -1.01
C GLY A 287 -3.32 20.05 -0.46
N PHE A 288 -3.66 20.35 0.80
CA PHE A 288 -3.23 21.56 1.48
C PHE A 288 -1.79 21.51 2.00
N CYS A 289 -1.14 20.33 1.87
CA CYS A 289 0.19 20.06 2.39
C CYS A 289 1.23 19.86 1.29
N ILE A 290 0.84 19.99 0.01
CA ILE A 290 1.77 20.05 -1.13
C ILE A 290 2.46 21.41 -1.08
N VAL A 291 3.79 21.41 -0.96
CA VAL A 291 4.63 22.61 -0.87
C VAL A 291 5.47 22.83 -2.13
N ASN A 292 5.66 21.79 -2.93
CA ASN A 292 6.28 21.87 -4.25
C ASN A 292 5.59 20.88 -5.20
N ASP A 293 4.71 21.40 -6.04
CA ASP A 293 3.88 20.61 -6.93
C ASP A 293 4.68 19.94 -8.04
N ASP A 294 5.71 20.60 -8.58
CA ASP A 294 6.57 20.04 -9.63
C ASP A 294 7.29 18.77 -9.16
N VAL A 295 7.71 18.75 -7.89
CA VAL A 295 8.35 17.57 -7.27
C VAL A 295 7.34 16.43 -7.15
N CYS A 296 6.10 16.70 -6.72
CA CYS A 296 5.03 15.72 -6.64
C CYS A 296 4.63 15.21 -8.03
N CYS A 297 4.52 16.08 -9.02
CA CYS A 297 4.23 15.73 -10.41
C CYS A 297 5.31 14.80 -11.00
N LYS A 298 6.59 15.13 -10.87
CA LYS A 298 7.71 14.28 -11.33
C LYS A 298 7.69 12.91 -10.68
N ALA A 299 7.51 12.86 -9.36
CA ALA A 299 7.44 11.61 -8.59
C ALA A 299 6.25 10.74 -9.04
N SER A 300 5.08 11.35 -9.27
CA SER A 300 3.86 10.69 -9.71
C SER A 300 3.98 10.15 -11.14
N ARG A 301 4.60 10.88 -12.06
CA ARG A 301 4.92 10.41 -13.43
C ARG A 301 5.77 9.14 -13.39
N GLN A 302 6.79 9.10 -12.53
CA GLN A 302 7.61 7.90 -12.32
C GLN A 302 6.81 6.74 -11.71
N GLU A 303 5.86 7.02 -10.79
CA GLU A 303 5.02 5.97 -10.21
C GLU A 303 4.06 5.37 -11.25
N ILE A 304 3.49 6.16 -12.15
CA ILE A 304 2.63 5.63 -13.24
C ILE A 304 3.43 4.66 -14.12
N ILE A 305 4.67 5.01 -14.49
CA ILE A 305 5.53 4.13 -15.28
C ILE A 305 5.90 2.85 -14.49
N ARG A 306 6.15 2.97 -13.18
CA ARG A 306 6.38 1.78 -12.33
C ARG A 306 5.17 0.87 -12.28
N ARG A 307 3.95 1.42 -12.20
CA ARG A 307 2.70 0.65 -12.23
C ARG A 307 2.49 -0.04 -13.57
N TYR A 308 2.79 0.65 -14.66
CA TYR A 308 2.74 0.06 -16.01
C TYR A 308 3.61 -1.21 -16.10
N TYR A 309 4.90 -1.12 -15.76
CA TYR A 309 5.79 -2.29 -15.79
C TYR A 309 5.39 -3.39 -14.82
N ALA A 310 4.93 -3.02 -13.63
CA ALA A 310 4.45 -4.00 -12.65
C ALA A 310 3.22 -4.76 -13.18
N THR A 311 2.28 -4.07 -13.82
CA THR A 311 1.09 -4.70 -14.41
C THR A 311 1.43 -5.56 -15.62
N LEU A 312 2.36 -5.13 -16.49
CA LEU A 312 2.89 -5.95 -17.59
C LEU A 312 3.50 -7.26 -17.08
N CYS A 313 4.32 -7.19 -16.02
CA CYS A 313 4.91 -8.39 -15.39
C CYS A 313 3.85 -9.29 -14.76
N ARG A 314 2.83 -8.74 -14.08
CA ARG A 314 1.68 -9.49 -13.54
C ARG A 314 0.89 -10.16 -14.66
N ARG A 315 0.62 -9.45 -15.76
CA ARG A 315 -0.03 -10.01 -16.94
C ARG A 315 0.78 -11.18 -17.52
N LYS A 316 2.10 -11.02 -17.65
CA LYS A 316 2.99 -12.09 -18.11
C LYS A 316 2.92 -13.34 -17.25
N LYS A 317 2.65 -13.18 -15.94
CA LYS A 317 2.46 -14.27 -14.97
C LYS A 317 1.03 -14.81 -14.94
N GLY A 318 0.08 -14.20 -15.66
CA GLY A 318 -1.35 -14.56 -15.60
C GLY A 318 -2.09 -14.00 -14.38
N GLU A 319 -1.53 -12.98 -13.69
CA GLU A 319 -2.05 -12.37 -12.46
C GLU A 319 -2.78 -11.04 -12.71
N ALA A 320 -2.78 -10.52 -13.92
CA ALA A 320 -3.46 -9.29 -14.33
C ALA A 320 -4.12 -9.44 -15.71
N SER A 321 -5.19 -8.70 -15.94
CA SER A 321 -5.91 -8.69 -17.20
C SER A 321 -5.28 -7.74 -18.23
N GLU A 322 -5.67 -7.90 -19.51
CA GLU A 322 -5.35 -6.97 -20.58
C GLU A 322 -5.93 -5.58 -20.31
N GLU A 323 -7.15 -5.54 -19.76
CA GLU A 323 -7.88 -4.32 -19.47
C GLU A 323 -7.14 -3.45 -18.43
N GLU A 324 -6.51 -4.08 -17.40
CA GLU A 324 -5.67 -3.36 -16.43
C GLU A 324 -4.49 -2.67 -17.12
N VAL A 325 -3.83 -3.35 -18.08
CA VAL A 325 -2.72 -2.78 -18.85
C VAL A 325 -3.19 -1.62 -19.70
N MET A 326 -4.26 -1.82 -20.49
CA MET A 326 -4.82 -0.79 -21.37
C MET A 326 -5.25 0.47 -20.60
N LYS A 327 -5.78 0.29 -19.39
CA LYS A 327 -6.17 1.41 -18.52
C LYS A 327 -4.96 2.27 -18.15
N ILE A 328 -3.84 1.64 -17.76
CA ILE A 328 -2.61 2.38 -17.41
C ILE A 328 -2.00 3.02 -18.65
N GLU A 329 -2.02 2.36 -19.81
CA GLU A 329 -1.57 2.94 -21.08
C GLU A 329 -2.38 4.18 -21.47
N LEU A 330 -3.71 4.14 -21.25
CA LEU A 330 -4.56 5.29 -21.47
C LEU A 330 -4.22 6.46 -20.54
N LEU A 331 -3.93 6.18 -19.25
CA LEU A 331 -3.46 7.20 -18.31
C LEU A 331 -2.12 7.79 -18.73
N MET A 332 -1.17 6.95 -19.15
CA MET A 332 0.13 7.42 -19.69
C MET A 332 -0.07 8.31 -20.91
N LYS A 333 -0.92 7.91 -21.86
CA LYS A 333 -1.23 8.70 -23.05
C LYS A 333 -1.87 10.05 -22.72
N LYS A 334 -2.85 10.06 -21.80
CA LYS A 334 -3.50 11.32 -21.33
C LYS A 334 -2.49 12.26 -20.65
N ALA A 335 -1.54 11.71 -19.90
CA ALA A 335 -0.50 12.46 -19.19
C ALA A 335 0.72 12.81 -20.08
N GLY A 336 0.74 12.41 -21.36
CA GLY A 336 1.90 12.57 -22.25
C GLY A 336 3.16 11.89 -21.72
N LEU A 337 3.02 10.68 -21.13
CA LEU A 337 4.11 9.92 -20.53
C LEU A 337 4.71 8.90 -21.50
N SER A 338 6.03 8.79 -21.49
CA SER A 338 6.79 7.73 -22.16
C SER A 338 7.59 6.93 -21.13
N VAL A 339 7.77 5.64 -21.38
CA VAL A 339 8.64 4.77 -20.58
C VAL A 339 10.10 5.26 -20.54
N ASN A 340 10.53 6.01 -21.57
CA ASN A 340 11.86 6.59 -21.67
C ASN A 340 12.12 7.70 -20.62
N GLU A 341 11.08 8.25 -20.00
CA GLU A 341 11.24 9.17 -18.87
C GLU A 341 11.84 8.48 -17.65
N ARG A 342 11.79 7.15 -17.60
CA ARG A 342 12.51 6.33 -16.62
C ARG A 342 13.92 6.04 -17.13
N ARG A 343 14.87 6.88 -16.76
CA ARG A 343 16.24 6.97 -17.28
C ARG A 343 17.04 5.66 -17.21
N VAL A 344 16.64 4.69 -16.40
CA VAL A 344 17.31 3.39 -16.24
C VAL A 344 16.83 2.33 -17.25
N VAL A 345 15.76 2.57 -18.00
CA VAL A 345 15.21 1.60 -18.96
C VAL A 345 16.17 1.38 -20.12
N GLU A 346 16.49 2.44 -20.85
CA GLU A 346 17.36 2.36 -22.01
C GLU A 346 18.77 1.80 -21.67
N PRO A 347 19.48 2.25 -20.61
CA PRO A 347 20.77 1.68 -20.23
C PRO A 347 20.73 0.19 -19.89
N ALA A 348 19.64 -0.29 -19.27
CA ALA A 348 19.48 -1.71 -18.94
C ALA A 348 19.33 -2.56 -20.23
N LEU A 349 18.46 -2.12 -21.15
CA LEU A 349 18.20 -2.82 -22.41
C LEU A 349 19.42 -2.80 -23.33
N LYS A 350 20.06 -1.65 -23.48
CA LYS A 350 21.29 -1.52 -24.25
C LYS A 350 22.41 -2.42 -23.72
N LYS A 351 22.58 -2.48 -22.39
CA LYS A 351 23.54 -3.38 -21.75
C LYS A 351 23.25 -4.85 -22.00
N ALA A 352 21.95 -5.23 -21.98
CA ALA A 352 21.54 -6.59 -22.29
C ALA A 352 21.83 -6.96 -23.75
N GLU A 353 21.55 -6.05 -24.69
CA GLU A 353 21.79 -6.24 -26.10
C GLU A 353 23.32 -6.34 -26.40
N GLU A 354 24.14 -5.39 -25.91
CA GLU A 354 25.58 -5.38 -26.08
C GLU A 354 26.29 -6.64 -25.59
N THR A 355 25.77 -7.26 -24.56
CA THR A 355 26.42 -8.39 -23.88
C THR A 355 25.75 -9.73 -24.16
N GLU A 356 24.61 -9.73 -24.89
CA GLU A 356 23.76 -10.90 -25.12
C GLU A 356 23.39 -11.66 -23.83
N ASN A 357 23.35 -10.93 -22.71
CA ASN A 357 23.04 -11.44 -21.38
C ASN A 357 21.98 -10.60 -20.70
N THR A 358 21.28 -11.17 -19.73
CA THR A 358 20.39 -10.37 -18.90
C THR A 358 21.18 -9.30 -18.15
N ALA A 359 20.64 -8.09 -18.12
CA ALA A 359 21.27 -6.93 -17.50
C ALA A 359 20.26 -6.09 -16.70
N ALA A 360 20.78 -5.25 -15.85
CA ALA A 360 20.00 -4.28 -15.10
C ALA A 360 20.77 -2.96 -15.00
N ALA A 361 20.05 -1.85 -14.83
CA ALA A 361 20.62 -0.53 -14.58
C ALA A 361 20.04 0.08 -13.32
N ILE A 362 20.83 0.90 -12.64
CA ILE A 362 20.43 1.66 -11.45
C ILE A 362 20.79 3.14 -11.65
N GLU A 363 19.87 4.01 -11.29
CA GLU A 363 20.13 5.43 -11.05
C GLU A 363 20.27 5.66 -9.55
N LEU A 364 21.46 6.04 -9.13
CA LEU A 364 21.77 6.37 -7.74
C LEU A 364 21.17 7.74 -7.36
N PRO A 365 20.99 8.04 -6.07
CA PRO A 365 20.45 9.32 -5.60
C PRO A 365 21.22 10.56 -6.06
N ASN A 366 22.47 10.40 -6.48
CA ASN A 366 23.30 11.47 -7.08
C ASN A 366 23.07 11.63 -8.60
N GLY A 367 22.16 10.87 -9.21
CA GLY A 367 21.83 10.90 -10.63
C GLY A 367 22.78 10.08 -11.53
N LYS A 368 23.80 9.41 -10.97
CA LYS A 368 24.70 8.54 -11.75
C LYS A 368 24.00 7.23 -12.09
N ILE A 369 24.09 6.82 -13.36
CA ILE A 369 23.56 5.56 -13.84
C ILE A 369 24.68 4.54 -13.96
N LEU A 370 24.45 3.35 -13.41
CA LEU A 370 25.36 2.20 -13.49
C LEU A 370 24.59 1.00 -14.05
N THR A 371 25.35 0.06 -14.63
CA THR A 371 24.78 -1.19 -15.14
C THR A 371 25.46 -2.40 -14.51
N GLY A 372 24.72 -3.51 -14.46
CA GLY A 372 25.21 -4.82 -14.12
C GLY A 372 24.69 -5.86 -15.08
N LYS A 373 25.50 -6.87 -15.41
CA LYS A 373 25.09 -7.98 -16.29
C LYS A 373 25.29 -9.31 -15.60
N THR A 374 24.55 -10.30 -16.06
CA THR A 374 24.75 -11.69 -15.62
C THR A 374 26.14 -12.20 -16.03
N SER A 375 26.80 -12.89 -15.14
CA SER A 375 28.07 -13.56 -15.34
C SER A 375 27.96 -15.04 -14.90
N ALA A 376 29.08 -15.78 -14.96
CA ALA A 376 29.13 -17.14 -14.41
C ALA A 376 28.92 -17.18 -12.88
N LEU A 377 29.30 -16.12 -12.18
CA LEU A 377 29.28 -16.06 -10.71
C LEU A 377 28.00 -15.39 -10.16
N LEU A 378 27.52 -14.35 -10.82
CA LEU A 378 26.51 -13.45 -10.29
C LEU A 378 25.35 -13.23 -11.26
N GLY A 379 24.13 -13.14 -10.75
CA GLY A 379 23.00 -12.59 -11.49
C GLY A 379 23.17 -11.09 -11.74
N ALA A 380 22.46 -10.53 -12.73
CA ALA A 380 22.53 -9.11 -13.10
C ALA A 380 22.26 -8.17 -11.92
N SER A 381 21.27 -8.48 -11.11
CA SER A 381 20.90 -7.70 -9.89
C SER A 381 22.01 -7.70 -8.85
N ALA A 382 22.66 -8.85 -8.62
CA ALA A 382 23.77 -8.99 -7.67
C ALA A 382 25.00 -8.23 -8.15
N ALA A 383 25.34 -8.34 -9.44
CA ALA A 383 26.44 -7.57 -10.05
C ALA A 383 26.17 -6.06 -9.98
N LEU A 384 24.94 -5.63 -10.30
CA LEU A 384 24.51 -4.23 -10.21
C LEU A 384 24.68 -3.68 -8.79
N LEU A 385 24.24 -4.46 -7.77
CA LEU A 385 24.33 -4.07 -6.37
C LEU A 385 25.79 -3.85 -5.95
N LEU A 386 26.70 -4.78 -6.29
CA LEU A 386 28.13 -4.62 -5.99
C LEU A 386 28.75 -3.42 -6.71
N ASN A 387 28.42 -3.19 -7.99
CA ASN A 387 28.89 -2.04 -8.74
C ASN A 387 28.43 -0.72 -8.10
N SER A 388 27.18 -0.70 -7.62
CA SER A 388 26.61 0.45 -6.92
C SER A 388 27.32 0.76 -5.60
N LEU A 389 27.64 -0.28 -4.83
CA LEU A 389 28.37 -0.13 -3.56
C LEU A 389 29.81 0.33 -3.78
N LYS A 390 30.49 -0.18 -4.82
CA LYS A 390 31.83 0.31 -5.23
C LYS A 390 31.80 1.80 -5.57
N GLU A 391 30.88 2.19 -6.43
CA GLU A 391 30.74 3.59 -6.84
C GLU A 391 30.53 4.52 -5.65
N LEU A 392 29.58 4.16 -4.77
CA LEU A 392 29.28 4.95 -3.57
C LEU A 392 30.43 5.00 -2.56
N ALA A 393 31.31 4.01 -2.59
CA ALA A 393 32.49 3.94 -1.74
C ALA A 393 33.75 4.55 -2.38
N GLY A 394 33.69 4.93 -3.66
CA GLY A 394 34.88 5.40 -4.42
C GLY A 394 35.93 4.31 -4.68
N ILE A 395 35.47 3.06 -4.80
CA ILE A 395 36.33 1.88 -5.02
C ILE A 395 36.43 1.65 -6.54
N ALA A 396 37.66 1.42 -7.04
CA ALA A 396 37.89 1.16 -8.45
C ALA A 396 37.25 -0.16 -8.93
N ASP A 397 36.84 -0.21 -10.20
CA ASP A 397 36.08 -1.33 -10.77
C ASP A 397 36.85 -2.65 -10.81
N ASP A 398 38.16 -2.61 -10.92
CA ASP A 398 39.05 -3.78 -10.94
C ASP A 398 39.20 -4.45 -9.56
N ILE A 399 38.85 -3.76 -8.49
CA ILE A 399 38.93 -4.32 -7.13
C ILE A 399 37.73 -5.25 -6.86
N LEU A 400 38.01 -6.51 -6.59
CA LEU A 400 36.99 -7.48 -6.20
C LEU A 400 36.60 -7.33 -4.72
N LEU A 401 35.34 -7.03 -4.46
CA LEU A 401 34.82 -6.96 -3.08
C LEU A 401 34.66 -8.34 -2.44
N ILE A 402 34.36 -9.34 -3.26
CA ILE A 402 34.22 -10.73 -2.90
C ILE A 402 35.09 -11.54 -3.84
N SER A 403 36.04 -12.31 -3.30
CA SER A 403 36.89 -13.18 -4.11
C SER A 403 36.09 -14.34 -4.71
N PRO A 404 36.38 -14.78 -5.95
CA PRO A 404 35.80 -16.01 -6.51
C PRO A 404 35.93 -17.22 -5.60
N VAL A 405 37.03 -17.34 -4.86
CA VAL A 405 37.26 -18.41 -3.85
C VAL A 405 36.16 -18.45 -2.75
N VAL A 406 35.50 -17.32 -2.47
CA VAL A 406 34.37 -17.24 -1.52
C VAL A 406 33.05 -17.59 -2.21
N ILE A 407 32.89 -17.23 -3.50
CA ILE A 407 31.68 -17.43 -4.27
C ILE A 407 31.50 -18.89 -4.69
N GLU A 408 32.55 -19.53 -5.17
CA GLU A 408 32.53 -20.91 -5.69
C GLU A 408 31.98 -21.95 -4.68
N PRO A 409 32.37 -21.93 -3.38
CA PRO A 409 31.79 -22.83 -2.40
C PRO A 409 30.28 -22.62 -2.19
N ILE A 410 29.80 -21.36 -2.29
CA ILE A 410 28.37 -21.06 -2.18
C ILE A 410 27.63 -21.62 -3.40
N GLN A 411 28.17 -21.47 -4.61
CA GLN A 411 27.61 -22.05 -5.83
C GLN A 411 27.53 -23.60 -5.73
N LYS A 412 28.61 -24.22 -5.23
CA LYS A 412 28.66 -25.66 -5.02
C LYS A 412 27.61 -26.13 -4.01
N LEU A 413 27.46 -25.43 -2.88
CA LEU A 413 26.42 -25.70 -1.89
C LEU A 413 25.02 -25.59 -2.54
N LYS A 414 24.75 -24.54 -3.33
CA LYS A 414 23.46 -24.34 -4.00
C LYS A 414 23.11 -25.50 -4.93
N VAL A 415 24.04 -25.91 -5.77
CA VAL A 415 23.79 -26.90 -6.84
C VAL A 415 23.84 -28.33 -6.28
N GLU A 416 24.92 -28.68 -5.56
CA GLU A 416 25.20 -30.07 -5.19
C GLU A 416 24.37 -30.51 -3.96
N HIS A 417 24.09 -29.60 -3.01
CA HIS A 417 23.46 -29.92 -1.76
C HIS A 417 22.02 -29.42 -1.62
N LEU A 418 21.71 -28.25 -2.20
CA LEU A 418 20.37 -27.66 -2.13
C LEU A 418 19.53 -27.91 -3.39
N GLY A 419 20.13 -28.48 -4.44
CA GLY A 419 19.41 -28.89 -5.66
C GLY A 419 18.97 -27.73 -6.56
N ASN A 420 19.57 -26.54 -6.42
CA ASN A 420 19.27 -25.41 -7.29
C ASN A 420 19.90 -25.61 -8.68
N GLU A 421 19.14 -25.36 -9.74
CA GLU A 421 19.67 -25.40 -11.11
C GLU A 421 20.53 -24.18 -11.45
N ASN A 422 20.31 -23.03 -10.79
CA ASN A 422 21.01 -21.79 -11.01
C ASN A 422 22.17 -21.61 -10.01
N PRO A 423 23.44 -21.73 -10.45
CA PRO A 423 24.59 -21.56 -9.56
C PRO A 423 24.85 -20.09 -9.19
N ARG A 424 24.33 -19.10 -9.95
CA ARG A 424 24.64 -17.69 -9.77
C ARG A 424 24.07 -17.18 -8.44
N LEU A 425 24.84 -16.31 -7.78
CA LEU A 425 24.39 -15.72 -6.52
C LEU A 425 23.33 -14.64 -6.80
N HIS A 426 22.28 -14.67 -5.97
CA HIS A 426 21.28 -13.64 -5.86
C HIS A 426 21.74 -12.48 -4.95
N THR A 427 20.96 -11.42 -4.88
CA THR A 427 21.31 -10.21 -4.13
C THR A 427 21.48 -10.42 -2.63
N ASP A 428 20.68 -11.27 -2.00
CA ASP A 428 20.80 -11.60 -0.57
C ASP A 428 22.04 -12.45 -0.29
N GLU A 429 22.33 -13.45 -1.13
CA GLU A 429 23.53 -14.29 -1.02
C GLU A 429 24.82 -13.49 -1.17
N VAL A 430 24.83 -12.54 -2.12
CA VAL A 430 25.95 -11.61 -2.32
C VAL A 430 26.15 -10.70 -1.11
N LEU A 431 25.07 -10.21 -0.50
CA LEU A 431 25.17 -9.39 0.72
C LEU A 431 25.69 -10.17 1.91
N LEU A 432 25.30 -11.45 2.06
CA LEU A 432 25.86 -12.34 3.07
C LEU A 432 27.36 -12.57 2.83
N ALA A 433 27.74 -12.91 1.61
CA ALA A 433 29.16 -13.11 1.25
C ALA A 433 29.98 -11.84 1.49
N LEU A 434 29.47 -10.68 1.09
CA LEU A 434 30.11 -9.37 1.33
C LEU A 434 30.26 -9.07 2.82
N SER A 435 29.22 -9.39 3.62
CA SER A 435 29.28 -9.20 5.07
C SER A 435 30.34 -10.05 5.74
N ILE A 436 30.51 -11.30 5.29
CA ILE A 436 31.58 -12.19 5.76
C ILE A 436 32.96 -11.64 5.38
N CYS A 437 33.12 -11.23 4.11
CA CYS A 437 34.38 -10.63 3.66
C CYS A 437 34.72 -9.33 4.41
N ALA A 438 33.71 -8.52 4.75
CA ALA A 438 33.90 -7.27 5.47
C ALA A 438 34.46 -7.43 6.90
N ALA A 439 34.39 -8.64 7.47
CA ALA A 439 35.00 -8.93 8.77
C ALA A 439 36.54 -8.84 8.76
N THR A 440 37.18 -9.10 7.60
CA THR A 440 38.63 -9.14 7.46
C THR A 440 39.18 -8.25 6.34
N ASN A 441 38.31 -7.73 5.47
CA ASN A 441 38.68 -6.89 4.35
C ASN A 441 38.11 -5.47 4.51
N PRO A 442 38.96 -4.46 4.78
CA PRO A 442 38.51 -3.08 4.96
C PRO A 442 37.79 -2.51 3.73
N THR A 443 38.18 -2.89 2.51
CA THR A 443 37.54 -2.45 1.28
C THR A 443 36.11 -2.99 1.15
N ALA A 444 35.91 -4.28 1.48
CA ALA A 444 34.57 -4.87 1.53
C ALA A 444 33.69 -4.19 2.62
N LYS A 445 34.28 -3.86 3.76
CA LYS A 445 33.62 -3.12 4.83
C LYS A 445 33.18 -1.74 4.38
N LEU A 446 34.06 -0.98 3.71
CA LEU A 446 33.77 0.34 3.18
C LEU A 446 32.60 0.31 2.17
N ALA A 447 32.55 -0.70 1.30
CA ALA A 447 31.43 -0.92 0.38
C ALA A 447 30.14 -1.26 1.12
N LEU A 448 30.17 -2.19 2.08
CA LEU A 448 28.99 -2.61 2.86
C LEU A 448 28.35 -1.43 3.60
N ASP A 449 29.16 -0.51 4.13
CA ASP A 449 28.69 0.66 4.86
C ASP A 449 27.89 1.64 3.98
N GLN A 450 27.95 1.50 2.64
CA GLN A 450 27.19 2.34 1.70
C GLN A 450 25.73 1.88 1.51
N LEU A 451 25.32 0.73 2.00
CA LEU A 451 23.98 0.14 1.75
C LEU A 451 22.83 1.14 2.02
N LYS A 452 22.93 1.94 3.08
CA LYS A 452 21.90 2.93 3.42
C LYS A 452 21.73 4.03 2.36
N LYS A 453 22.77 4.31 1.58
CA LYS A 453 22.75 5.32 0.51
C LYS A 453 22.03 4.88 -0.75
N LEU A 454 21.68 3.59 -0.86
CA LEU A 454 20.91 3.06 -1.98
C LEU A 454 19.41 3.39 -1.88
N LYS A 455 18.93 3.80 -0.70
CA LYS A 455 17.50 4.14 -0.51
C LYS A 455 17.07 5.24 -1.48
N GLY A 456 15.98 4.97 -2.22
CA GLY A 456 15.43 5.89 -3.21
C GLY A 456 16.06 5.78 -4.61
N SER A 457 17.02 4.88 -4.80
CA SER A 457 17.54 4.56 -6.15
C SER A 457 16.46 3.93 -7.02
N GLU A 458 16.57 4.12 -8.34
CA GLU A 458 15.68 3.58 -9.35
C GLU A 458 16.38 2.47 -10.12
N VAL A 459 15.77 1.30 -10.27
CA VAL A 459 16.32 0.14 -10.97
C VAL A 459 15.38 -0.31 -12.08
N HIS A 460 15.96 -0.71 -13.21
CA HIS A 460 15.26 -1.46 -14.25
C HIS A 460 16.05 -2.70 -14.64
N SER A 461 15.35 -3.82 -14.82
CA SER A 461 15.90 -5.10 -15.27
C SER A 461 15.36 -5.49 -16.62
N SER A 462 16.21 -6.03 -17.50
CA SER A 462 15.81 -6.56 -18.81
C SER A 462 14.96 -7.83 -18.74
N VAL A 463 14.76 -8.39 -17.54
CA VAL A 463 13.92 -9.59 -17.30
C VAL A 463 13.20 -9.48 -15.96
N ILE A 464 12.14 -10.27 -15.79
CA ILE A 464 11.45 -10.43 -14.51
C ILE A 464 12.44 -10.98 -13.48
N LEU A 465 12.61 -10.26 -12.38
CA LEU A 465 13.50 -10.67 -11.28
C LEU A 465 12.87 -11.76 -10.43
N SER A 466 13.74 -12.54 -9.77
CA SER A 466 13.34 -13.50 -8.75
C SER A 466 12.65 -12.80 -7.56
N SER A 467 11.83 -13.55 -6.81
CA SER A 467 11.20 -13.03 -5.59
C SER A 467 12.23 -12.61 -4.53
N VAL A 468 13.39 -13.24 -4.51
CA VAL A 468 14.50 -12.96 -3.60
C VAL A 468 15.10 -11.59 -3.92
N ASP A 469 15.47 -11.36 -5.19
CA ASP A 469 16.04 -10.09 -5.63
C ASP A 469 15.07 -8.93 -5.43
N MET A 470 13.78 -9.12 -5.79
CA MET A 470 12.74 -8.12 -5.57
C MET A 470 12.57 -7.77 -4.07
N LYS A 471 12.56 -8.78 -3.18
CA LYS A 471 12.46 -8.58 -1.74
C LYS A 471 13.68 -7.83 -1.17
N THR A 472 14.87 -8.18 -1.64
CA THR A 472 16.12 -7.53 -1.20
C THR A 472 16.15 -6.07 -1.61
N PHE A 473 15.88 -5.75 -2.86
CA PHE A 473 15.81 -4.36 -3.33
C PHE A 473 14.74 -3.56 -2.57
N LYS A 474 13.56 -4.13 -2.36
CA LYS A 474 12.49 -3.50 -1.57
C LYS A 474 12.94 -3.18 -0.14
N LYS A 475 13.64 -4.12 0.54
CA LYS A 475 14.18 -3.90 1.90
C LYS A 475 15.25 -2.80 1.93
N LEU A 476 16.02 -2.65 0.86
CA LEU A 476 16.99 -1.57 0.70
C LEU A 476 16.35 -0.23 0.32
N GLY A 477 15.03 -0.19 0.09
CA GLY A 477 14.30 1.01 -0.30
C GLY A 477 14.55 1.43 -1.75
N ILE A 478 14.89 0.49 -2.63
CA ILE A 478 15.12 0.68 -4.06
C ILE A 478 13.82 0.42 -4.82
N ASN A 479 13.49 1.29 -5.79
CA ASN A 479 12.33 1.16 -6.66
C ASN A 479 12.70 0.36 -7.92
N VAL A 480 12.06 -0.78 -8.15
CA VAL A 480 12.39 -1.71 -9.22
C VAL A 480 11.29 -1.78 -10.27
N THR A 481 11.69 -1.82 -11.53
CA THR A 481 10.86 -2.20 -12.67
C THR A 481 11.58 -3.29 -13.49
N CYS A 482 10.81 -4.08 -14.23
CA CYS A 482 11.32 -5.18 -15.05
C CYS A 482 10.62 -5.20 -16.39
N GLU A 483 11.34 -5.62 -17.45
CA GLU A 483 10.68 -6.06 -18.68
C GLU A 483 9.84 -7.33 -18.42
N PRO A 484 8.70 -7.49 -19.10
CA PRO A 484 7.79 -8.64 -18.92
C PRO A 484 8.32 -9.88 -19.65
N VAL A 485 9.59 -10.21 -19.46
CA VAL A 485 10.30 -11.30 -20.12
C VAL A 485 10.91 -12.22 -19.08
N TYR A 486 10.70 -13.53 -19.23
CA TYR A 486 11.38 -14.51 -18.36
C TYR A 486 12.82 -14.72 -18.77
N GLN A 487 13.69 -14.92 -17.79
CA GLN A 487 15.12 -15.18 -18.02
C GLN A 487 15.37 -16.53 -18.72
N THR A 488 14.54 -17.50 -18.48
CA THR A 488 14.63 -18.85 -19.07
C THR A 488 13.29 -19.26 -19.68
N LYS A 489 13.30 -20.26 -20.55
CA LYS A 489 12.10 -20.87 -21.13
C LYS A 489 11.55 -22.03 -20.28
N ASN A 490 12.24 -22.39 -19.20
CA ASN A 490 11.81 -23.45 -18.31
C ASN A 490 10.60 -23.01 -17.49
N LEU A 491 9.60 -23.87 -17.37
CA LEU A 491 8.37 -23.56 -16.62
C LEU A 491 8.59 -23.59 -15.09
N TYR A 492 9.54 -24.39 -14.62
CA TYR A 492 9.93 -24.46 -13.22
C TYR A 492 11.21 -23.64 -13.00
N HIS A 493 11.10 -22.64 -12.15
CA HIS A 493 12.21 -21.81 -11.67
C HIS A 493 12.38 -22.09 -10.19
N GLY A 494 13.22 -23.08 -9.88
CA GLY A 494 13.58 -23.43 -8.51
C GLY A 494 14.57 -22.43 -7.90
#